data_e4a4d56a919f4845c45f71ab621759e9
#
_entry.id   e4a4d56a919f4845c45f71ab621759e9
#
_cell.length_a   1.000
_cell.length_b   1.000
_cell.length_c   1.000
_cell.angle_alpha   90.00
_cell.angle_beta   90.00
_cell.angle_gamma   90.00
#
_symmetry.space_group_name_H-M   'P 1'
#
loop_
_entity.id
_entity.type
_entity.pdbx_description
1 polymer ?
#
loop_
_entity_poly.entity_id
_entity_poly.type
_entity_poly.pdbx_seq_one_letter_code
_entity_poly.pdbx_strand_id
1 'polypeptide(L)'
;RTDLDKEYKNASVSLDIDITGKRSNNEIQVKVTDQNGKEIATQNARAVTGTNKLQFEVVNPLKWTAETPNLYNLTILLKQKGKTVDIRSVKVGFRKIELAQDGRLLINGKSTLFKGVDRHDHSSENGRTVSKEEMEKDVQLMKSLNINAVRTSHYPNNPYFYDLCDRYGIYVLSEANVECHGLMALSSEPSWVKAFTERSENMVRRYKNHASIVMWSLGNESGNGINFKSAAEAVKKLDDTRPTHYEGNSSYCDVTSSMYPDVQWLESVGKERLQKFQNGETVKPHVVCEYAHAMGNSIGNFKEYWETYERYPALVGGFIWDWVDQSIKMPAPDGSGYYMAFGGDFGDTPNDGNFCTNGVIFSDRTYSAKAYEVKKIHQPVWVEAMGNGTYKLTNKRFHAGLDDLYGRYEIEEDGKVVFSANLEELSLNAQDSKVITIADNQINKIPGAEYFIKFRFCQKQDTEWEKAGYEVASEQFKLSDSAKPVFKAGEGSIDLIETDDAYLVKGSQFEASFSKQQGTISFYTLNEVPMISKGLELNAFRAPTDNDKQVDGDWYQKGLYQMTL
;
A
#
# COMPACT_ATOMS: atom_id res chain seq x y z
N ARG A 1 14.17 -16.40 18.70
CA ARG A 1 13.13 -17.00 17.87
C ARG A 1 11.86 -17.20 18.68
N THR A 2 10.70 -16.82 18.14
CA THR A 2 9.37 -17.16 18.65
C THR A 2 8.65 -18.03 17.63
N ASP A 3 7.85 -18.99 18.08
CA ASP A 3 7.03 -19.84 17.22
C ASP A 3 5.72 -20.17 17.95
N LEU A 4 4.66 -20.52 17.21
CA LEU A 4 3.38 -20.94 17.78
C LEU A 4 3.17 -22.43 17.60
N ASP A 5 2.40 -23.02 18.51
CA ASP A 5 1.94 -24.40 18.38
C ASP A 5 1.00 -24.57 17.16
N LYS A 6 0.57 -25.81 16.91
CA LYS A 6 -0.30 -26.14 15.75
C LYS A 6 -1.70 -25.51 15.85
N GLU A 7 -2.15 -25.23 17.05
CA GLU A 7 -3.43 -24.60 17.36
C GLU A 7 -3.32 -23.07 17.42
N TYR A 8 -2.11 -22.50 17.17
CA TYR A 8 -1.79 -21.06 17.27
C TYR A 8 -2.16 -20.47 18.64
N LYS A 9 -2.13 -21.27 19.69
CA LYS A 9 -2.55 -20.88 21.03
C LYS A 9 -1.36 -20.51 21.91
N ASN A 10 -0.42 -21.43 22.10
CA ASN A 10 0.77 -21.22 22.91
C ASN A 10 1.98 -20.91 22.04
N ALA A 11 2.99 -20.30 22.66
CA ALA A 11 4.23 -19.96 21.98
C ALA A 11 5.43 -20.62 22.63
N SER A 12 6.43 -20.97 21.80
CA SER A 12 7.77 -21.30 22.25
C SER A 12 8.73 -20.14 22.00
N VAL A 13 9.65 -19.93 22.94
CA VAL A 13 10.75 -18.97 22.82
C VAL A 13 12.06 -19.74 22.85
N SER A 14 12.88 -19.57 21.81
CA SER A 14 14.24 -20.11 21.72
C SER A 14 15.24 -18.95 21.65
N LEU A 15 16.24 -18.98 22.52
CA LEU A 15 17.27 -17.94 22.64
C LEU A 15 18.67 -18.54 22.52
N ASP A 16 19.49 -17.90 21.70
CA ASP A 16 20.94 -18.06 21.69
C ASP A 16 21.55 -16.81 22.32
N ILE A 17 22.24 -16.97 23.47
CA ILE A 17 22.80 -15.87 24.25
C ILE A 17 24.30 -16.06 24.33
N ASP A 18 25.06 -15.20 23.64
CA ASP A 18 26.52 -15.24 23.64
C ASP A 18 27.07 -14.41 24.79
N ILE A 19 27.83 -15.07 25.67
CA ILE A 19 28.50 -14.42 26.79
C ILE A 19 30.01 -14.39 26.54
N THR A 20 30.58 -13.19 26.54
CA THR A 20 32.00 -12.96 26.43
C THR A 20 32.63 -12.69 27.81
N GLY A 21 33.90 -13.07 27.98
CA GLY A 21 34.64 -12.90 29.22
C GLY A 21 34.59 -14.10 30.16
N LYS A 22 35.66 -14.28 30.93
CA LYS A 22 35.82 -15.40 31.92
C LYS A 22 35.28 -14.98 33.27
N ARG A 23 34.14 -15.51 33.68
CA ARG A 23 33.58 -15.33 35.04
C ARG A 23 32.93 -16.62 35.49
N SER A 24 33.14 -16.98 36.77
CA SER A 24 32.52 -18.16 37.41
C SER A 24 31.22 -17.78 38.13
N ASN A 25 30.31 -18.73 38.33
CA ASN A 25 29.04 -18.58 39.03
C ASN A 25 28.12 -17.50 38.42
N ASN A 26 27.97 -17.54 37.10
CA ASN A 26 27.02 -16.70 36.39
C ASN A 26 25.67 -17.42 36.22
N GLU A 27 24.61 -16.64 36.27
CA GLU A 27 23.23 -17.08 36.01
C GLU A 27 22.61 -16.15 34.96
N ILE A 28 21.86 -16.72 34.05
CA ILE A 28 20.98 -15.99 33.13
C ILE A 28 19.57 -16.06 33.69
N GLN A 29 18.92 -14.91 33.86
CA GLN A 29 17.48 -14.82 34.04
C GLN A 29 16.86 -14.13 32.85
N VAL A 30 15.87 -14.78 32.22
CA VAL A 30 15.06 -14.21 31.14
C VAL A 30 13.68 -13.91 31.70
N LYS A 31 13.17 -12.71 31.42
CA LYS A 31 11.81 -12.29 31.76
C LYS A 31 11.10 -11.83 30.49
N VAL A 32 9.84 -12.24 30.34
CA VAL A 32 8.95 -11.73 29.31
C VAL A 32 7.81 -10.99 29.99
N THR A 33 7.64 -9.71 29.64
CA THR A 33 6.57 -8.88 30.18
C THR A 33 5.69 -8.33 29.05
N ASP A 34 4.40 -8.18 29.33
CA ASP A 34 3.47 -7.53 28.41
C ASP A 34 3.69 -5.99 28.35
N GLN A 35 2.86 -5.29 27.59
CA GLN A 35 2.92 -3.84 27.43
C GLN A 35 2.68 -3.08 28.75
N ASN A 36 1.97 -3.68 29.70
CA ASN A 36 1.68 -3.11 31.03
C ASN A 36 2.74 -3.44 32.07
N GLY A 37 3.82 -4.16 31.68
CA GLY A 37 4.89 -4.58 32.57
C GLY A 37 4.57 -5.83 33.38
N LYS A 38 3.43 -6.49 33.13
CA LYS A 38 3.07 -7.76 33.81
C LYS A 38 3.96 -8.88 33.28
N GLU A 39 4.65 -9.57 34.17
CA GLU A 39 5.44 -10.76 33.85
C GLU A 39 4.52 -11.90 33.40
N ILE A 40 4.78 -12.43 32.19
CA ILE A 40 4.01 -13.55 31.61
C ILE A 40 4.82 -14.85 31.56
N ALA A 41 6.15 -14.73 31.55
CA ALA A 41 7.06 -15.89 31.65
C ALA A 41 8.40 -15.48 32.25
N THR A 42 9.04 -16.40 32.96
CA THR A 42 10.41 -16.26 33.43
C THR A 42 11.16 -17.58 33.32
N GLN A 43 12.44 -17.51 32.97
CA GLN A 43 13.32 -18.66 32.85
C GLN A 43 14.68 -18.33 33.44
N ASN A 44 15.20 -19.26 34.28
CA ASN A 44 16.54 -19.16 34.85
C ASN A 44 17.43 -20.28 34.31
N ALA A 45 18.70 -19.99 34.08
CA ALA A 45 19.68 -20.99 33.66
C ALA A 45 21.08 -20.62 34.20
N ARG A 46 21.92 -21.65 34.40
CA ARG A 46 23.33 -21.42 34.65
C ARG A 46 24.00 -20.91 33.40
N ALA A 47 24.77 -19.83 33.48
CA ALA A 47 25.46 -19.23 32.39
C ALA A 47 26.89 -19.76 32.24
N VAL A 48 27.30 -20.02 31.00
CA VAL A 48 28.67 -20.34 30.61
C VAL A 48 29.22 -19.34 29.61
N THR A 49 30.55 -19.21 29.54
CA THR A 49 31.18 -18.43 28.48
C THR A 49 30.91 -19.08 27.11
N GLY A 50 30.57 -18.28 26.10
CA GLY A 50 30.14 -18.75 24.79
C GLY A 50 28.63 -18.74 24.65
N THR A 51 28.10 -19.51 23.72
CA THR A 51 26.67 -19.56 23.39
C THR A 51 25.88 -20.39 24.41
N ASN A 52 24.89 -19.76 25.05
CA ASN A 52 23.93 -20.40 25.95
C ASN A 52 22.60 -20.53 25.20
N LYS A 53 22.06 -21.74 25.11
CA LYS A 53 20.77 -22.01 24.46
C LYS A 53 19.70 -22.21 25.51
N LEU A 54 18.64 -21.41 25.42
CA LEU A 54 17.47 -21.52 26.30
C LEU A 54 16.22 -21.71 25.46
N GLN A 55 15.31 -22.54 25.99
CA GLN A 55 13.99 -22.72 25.41
C GLN A 55 12.94 -22.80 26.51
N PHE A 56 11.82 -22.11 26.33
CA PHE A 56 10.69 -22.14 27.24
C PHE A 56 9.38 -21.80 26.53
N GLU A 57 8.28 -22.09 27.19
CA GLU A 57 6.93 -21.82 26.66
C GLU A 57 6.33 -20.57 27.27
N VAL A 58 5.47 -19.90 26.46
CA VAL A 58 4.60 -18.80 26.90
C VAL A 58 3.16 -19.19 26.60
N VAL A 59 2.34 -19.24 27.66
CA VAL A 59 0.96 -19.69 27.54
C VAL A 59 0.07 -18.59 27.00
N ASN A 60 -0.59 -18.87 25.89
CA ASN A 60 -1.61 -18.04 25.23
C ASN A 60 -1.27 -16.54 25.14
N PRO A 61 -0.09 -16.16 24.58
CA PRO A 61 0.21 -14.74 24.39
C PRO A 61 -0.69 -14.14 23.31
N LEU A 62 -0.89 -12.82 23.37
CA LEU A 62 -1.46 -12.08 22.23
C LEU A 62 -0.50 -12.16 21.04
N LYS A 63 -1.06 -12.46 19.85
CA LYS A 63 -0.28 -12.65 18.63
C LYS A 63 0.04 -11.31 18.00
N TRP A 64 1.20 -11.24 17.34
CA TRP A 64 1.58 -10.10 16.52
C TRP A 64 1.09 -10.29 15.09
N THR A 65 0.43 -9.26 14.55
CA THR A 65 0.07 -9.12 13.13
C THR A 65 0.17 -7.64 12.73
N ALA A 66 0.10 -7.31 11.44
CA ALA A 66 0.03 -5.91 11.00
C ALA A 66 -1.26 -5.19 11.45
N GLU A 67 -2.32 -5.94 11.79
CA GLU A 67 -3.59 -5.38 12.28
C GLU A 67 -3.64 -5.30 13.81
N THR A 68 -2.89 -6.18 14.51
CA THR A 68 -2.81 -6.26 15.99
C THR A 68 -1.35 -6.44 16.40
N PRO A 69 -0.53 -5.37 16.42
CA PRO A 69 0.92 -5.45 16.61
C PRO A 69 1.30 -5.60 18.09
N ASN A 70 0.88 -6.72 18.71
CA ASN A 70 1.15 -7.00 20.11
C ASN A 70 2.61 -7.34 20.34
N LEU A 71 3.33 -6.51 21.08
CA LEU A 71 4.73 -6.68 21.44
C LEU A 71 4.90 -6.94 22.93
N TYR A 72 5.93 -7.70 23.26
CA TYR A 72 6.37 -8.01 24.61
C TYR A 72 7.81 -7.55 24.82
N ASN A 73 8.18 -7.23 26.04
CA ASN A 73 9.58 -6.99 26.41
C ASN A 73 10.21 -8.31 26.86
N LEU A 74 11.24 -8.76 26.15
CA LEU A 74 12.09 -9.86 26.58
C LEU A 74 13.37 -9.27 27.16
N THR A 75 13.55 -9.40 28.50
CA THR A 75 14.70 -8.87 29.23
C THR A 75 15.59 -10.02 29.69
N ILE A 76 16.85 -9.97 29.34
CA ILE A 76 17.90 -10.91 29.73
C ILE A 76 18.78 -10.24 30.78
N LEU A 77 18.85 -10.82 31.96
CA LEU A 77 19.67 -10.39 33.08
C LEU A 77 20.82 -11.39 33.26
N LEU A 78 22.05 -10.92 33.11
CA LEU A 78 23.22 -11.69 33.53
C LEU A 78 23.53 -11.37 34.98
N LYS A 79 23.50 -12.39 35.83
CA LYS A 79 23.79 -12.25 37.26
C LYS A 79 25.08 -12.94 37.62
N GLN A 80 25.85 -12.34 38.55
CA GLN A 80 27.01 -12.95 39.18
C GLN A 80 26.88 -12.87 40.70
N LYS A 81 26.93 -14.01 41.38
CA LYS A 81 26.71 -14.09 42.82
C LYS A 81 25.43 -13.38 43.26
N GLY A 82 24.34 -13.54 42.51
CA GLY A 82 23.03 -12.93 42.78
C GLY A 82 22.88 -11.46 42.37
N LYS A 83 23.96 -10.76 41.98
CA LYS A 83 23.91 -9.35 41.51
C LYS A 83 23.85 -9.28 39.98
N THR A 84 22.96 -8.46 39.45
CA THR A 84 22.87 -8.19 38.01
C THR A 84 24.09 -7.41 37.57
N VAL A 85 24.80 -7.92 36.56
CA VAL A 85 26.04 -7.34 36.00
C VAL A 85 25.89 -6.90 34.55
N ASP A 86 24.89 -7.39 33.83
CA ASP A 86 24.51 -6.92 32.48
C ASP A 86 23.03 -7.13 32.24
N ILE A 87 22.43 -6.25 31.43
CA ILE A 87 21.01 -6.29 31.05
C ILE A 87 20.91 -6.06 29.54
N ARG A 88 20.14 -6.92 28.87
CA ARG A 88 19.75 -6.74 27.47
C ARG A 88 18.23 -6.85 27.37
N SER A 89 17.61 -5.99 26.58
CA SER A 89 16.18 -6.05 26.34
C SER A 89 15.89 -5.93 24.84
N VAL A 90 14.95 -6.73 24.38
CA VAL A 90 14.45 -6.69 23.00
C VAL A 90 12.93 -6.76 23.00
N LYS A 91 12.30 -6.13 22.03
CA LYS A 91 10.88 -6.32 21.74
C LYS A 91 10.70 -7.63 20.98
N VAL A 92 9.68 -8.40 21.33
CA VAL A 92 9.33 -9.66 20.63
C VAL A 92 7.84 -9.70 20.34
N GLY A 93 7.48 -10.19 19.16
CA GLY A 93 6.11 -10.51 18.79
C GLY A 93 5.95 -12.02 18.60
N PHE A 94 4.85 -12.57 19.08
CA PHE A 94 4.53 -13.99 18.90
C PHE A 94 3.74 -14.19 17.63
N ARG A 95 4.35 -14.81 16.63
CA ARG A 95 3.76 -15.10 15.33
C ARG A 95 4.36 -16.35 14.70
N LYS A 96 3.63 -16.92 13.76
CA LYS A 96 4.06 -18.01 12.88
C LYS A 96 3.82 -17.63 11.42
N ILE A 97 4.78 -17.96 10.56
CA ILE A 97 4.72 -17.71 9.10
C ILE A 97 4.79 -19.07 8.43
N GLU A 98 3.85 -19.35 7.54
CA GLU A 98 3.76 -20.64 6.86
C GLU A 98 3.38 -20.42 5.38
N LEU A 99 3.84 -21.32 4.52
CA LEU A 99 3.41 -21.42 3.14
C LEU A 99 2.51 -22.65 3.00
N ALA A 100 1.26 -22.42 2.62
CA ALA A 100 0.31 -23.51 2.41
C ALA A 100 0.54 -24.22 1.07
N GLN A 101 0.04 -25.45 0.96
CA GLN A 101 0.21 -26.26 -0.27
C GLN A 101 -0.47 -25.64 -1.51
N ASP A 102 -1.51 -24.84 -1.29
CA ASP A 102 -2.23 -24.10 -2.33
C ASP A 102 -1.58 -22.75 -2.68
N GLY A 103 -0.40 -22.46 -2.11
CA GLY A 103 0.37 -21.25 -2.35
C GLY A 103 -0.02 -20.04 -1.51
N ARG A 104 -0.94 -20.16 -0.55
CA ARG A 104 -1.23 -19.05 0.37
C ARG A 104 -0.07 -18.78 1.31
N LEU A 105 0.19 -17.51 1.58
CA LEU A 105 0.99 -17.07 2.71
C LEU A 105 0.08 -17.01 3.95
N LEU A 106 0.45 -17.74 4.99
CA LEU A 106 -0.29 -17.75 6.24
C LEU A 106 0.50 -17.02 7.34
N ILE A 107 -0.16 -16.09 8.00
CA ILE A 107 0.32 -15.49 9.25
C ILE A 107 -0.62 -15.96 10.37
N ASN A 108 -0.07 -16.65 11.36
CA ASN A 108 -0.86 -17.24 12.44
C ASN A 108 -2.05 -18.09 11.93
N GLY A 109 -1.81 -18.87 10.87
CA GLY A 109 -2.79 -19.74 10.23
C GLY A 109 -3.85 -19.04 9.36
N LYS A 110 -3.79 -17.72 9.19
CA LYS A 110 -4.71 -16.95 8.36
C LYS A 110 -4.06 -16.51 7.07
N SER A 111 -4.77 -16.70 5.94
CA SER A 111 -4.34 -16.19 4.64
C SER A 111 -4.17 -14.68 4.70
N THR A 112 -3.04 -14.18 4.22
CA THR A 112 -2.69 -12.76 4.32
C THR A 112 -2.12 -12.29 2.98
N LEU A 113 -2.57 -11.10 2.53
CA LEU A 113 -2.07 -10.46 1.32
C LEU A 113 -1.22 -9.23 1.67
N PHE A 114 -0.15 -9.00 0.92
CA PHE A 114 0.67 -7.81 1.02
C PHE A 114 0.04 -6.64 0.26
N LYS A 115 -0.50 -5.68 0.98
CA LYS A 115 -0.89 -4.34 0.52
C LYS A 115 0.34 -3.45 0.65
N GLY A 116 1.33 -3.67 -0.24
CA GLY A 116 2.69 -3.21 -0.05
C GLY A 116 3.09 -2.01 -0.87
N VAL A 117 4.18 -1.37 -0.43
CA VAL A 117 4.94 -0.36 -1.18
C VAL A 117 6.43 -0.66 -1.08
N ASP A 118 7.18 -0.34 -2.13
CA ASP A 118 8.63 -0.28 -2.10
C ASP A 118 9.09 1.02 -1.44
N ARG A 119 10.14 0.99 -0.62
CA ARG A 119 10.61 2.18 0.08
C ARG A 119 12.11 2.34 0.00
N HIS A 120 12.54 3.45 -0.61
CA HIS A 120 13.87 3.97 -0.45
C HIS A 120 14.00 4.84 0.82
N ASP A 121 15.19 4.84 1.46
CA ASP A 121 15.53 5.88 2.42
C ASP A 121 15.76 7.20 1.67
N HIS A 122 14.81 8.14 1.80
CA HIS A 122 14.87 9.44 1.15
C HIS A 122 14.26 10.56 2.01
N SER A 123 14.96 11.70 2.05
CA SER A 123 14.52 12.97 2.61
C SER A 123 14.65 14.04 1.54
N SER A 124 13.62 14.87 1.34
CA SER A 124 13.69 15.98 0.40
C SER A 124 14.74 17.04 0.79
N GLU A 125 15.10 17.11 2.05
CA GLU A 125 16.07 18.09 2.57
C GLU A 125 17.48 17.52 2.73
N ASN A 126 17.60 16.20 3.05
CA ASN A 126 18.87 15.57 3.43
C ASN A 126 19.28 14.39 2.52
N GLY A 127 18.57 14.19 1.40
CA GLY A 127 18.85 13.11 0.44
C GLY A 127 18.68 11.73 1.08
N ARG A 128 19.76 10.95 1.15
CA ARG A 128 19.74 9.56 1.67
C ARG A 128 19.79 9.48 3.21
N THR A 129 19.85 10.60 3.90
CA THR A 129 19.86 10.66 5.37
C THR A 129 18.48 11.00 5.88
N VAL A 130 17.76 9.99 6.39
CA VAL A 130 16.37 10.13 6.85
C VAL A 130 16.36 10.26 8.37
N SER A 131 15.66 11.26 8.89
CA SER A 131 15.49 11.47 10.33
C SER A 131 14.52 10.43 10.93
N LYS A 132 14.52 10.32 12.27
CA LYS A 132 13.58 9.44 12.97
C LYS A 132 12.14 9.90 12.78
N GLU A 133 11.95 11.20 12.77
CA GLU A 133 10.64 11.86 12.58
C GLU A 133 10.08 11.56 11.18
N GLU A 134 10.93 11.64 10.14
CA GLU A 134 10.52 11.28 8.78
C GLU A 134 10.19 9.79 8.64
N MET A 135 11.00 8.90 9.24
CA MET A 135 10.72 7.47 9.25
C MET A 135 9.40 7.14 9.96
N GLU A 136 9.14 7.78 11.11
CA GLU A 136 7.88 7.60 11.85
C GLU A 136 6.69 8.17 11.05
N LYS A 137 6.87 9.32 10.39
CA LYS A 137 5.87 9.89 9.49
C LYS A 137 5.55 8.96 8.32
N ASP A 138 6.57 8.34 7.69
CA ASP A 138 6.36 7.37 6.62
C ASP A 138 5.44 6.22 7.08
N VAL A 139 5.74 5.62 8.24
CA VAL A 139 4.94 4.50 8.78
C VAL A 139 3.53 4.93 9.15
N GLN A 140 3.35 6.12 9.75
CA GLN A 140 2.03 6.67 10.05
C GLN A 140 1.19 6.86 8.78
N LEU A 141 1.77 7.45 7.72
CA LEU A 141 1.09 7.66 6.45
C LEU A 141 0.76 6.34 5.76
N MET A 142 1.65 5.34 5.80
CA MET A 142 1.35 4.00 5.30
C MET A 142 0.12 3.42 5.99
N LYS A 143 0.02 3.50 7.32
CA LYS A 143 -1.17 3.06 8.08
C LYS A 143 -2.42 3.83 7.69
N SER A 144 -2.33 5.15 7.54
CA SER A 144 -3.45 6.02 7.13
C SER A 144 -3.95 5.70 5.72
N LEU A 145 -3.09 5.17 4.85
CA LEU A 145 -3.41 4.74 3.49
C LEU A 145 -3.78 3.24 3.38
N ASN A 146 -4.04 2.56 4.50
CA ASN A 146 -4.38 1.14 4.55
C ASN A 146 -3.28 0.20 3.98
N ILE A 147 -2.03 0.66 3.92
CA ILE A 147 -0.87 -0.14 3.55
C ILE A 147 -0.49 -1.01 4.75
N ASN A 148 -0.23 -2.30 4.53
CA ASN A 148 0.14 -3.25 5.58
C ASN A 148 1.53 -3.85 5.41
N ALA A 149 2.22 -3.54 4.31
CA ALA A 149 3.52 -4.14 4.01
C ALA A 149 4.48 -3.13 3.35
N VAL A 150 5.78 -3.34 3.54
CA VAL A 150 6.85 -2.58 2.90
C VAL A 150 7.98 -3.51 2.46
N ARG A 151 8.51 -3.31 1.24
CA ARG A 151 9.80 -3.87 0.81
C ARG A 151 10.87 -2.80 0.98
N THR A 152 11.95 -3.16 1.66
CA THR A 152 13.08 -2.24 1.86
C THR A 152 13.98 -2.25 0.62
N SER A 153 13.58 -1.53 -0.40
CA SER A 153 14.23 -1.47 -1.71
C SER A 153 15.41 -0.48 -1.70
N HIS A 154 16.65 -0.87 -2.06
CA HIS A 154 17.09 -2.24 -2.34
C HIS A 154 18.24 -2.55 -1.38
N TYR A 155 18.00 -2.40 -0.09
CA TYR A 155 18.97 -2.56 1.00
C TYR A 155 18.24 -2.56 2.35
N PRO A 156 18.84 -3.14 3.41
CA PRO A 156 18.29 -3.01 4.75
C PRO A 156 18.22 -1.54 5.16
N ASN A 157 17.04 -1.10 5.62
CA ASN A 157 16.84 0.26 6.10
C ASN A 157 17.46 0.50 7.49
N ASN A 158 17.34 1.71 8.01
CA ASN A 158 17.77 2.04 9.37
C ASN A 158 17.09 1.13 10.40
N PRO A 159 17.80 0.62 11.44
CA PRO A 159 17.21 -0.22 12.48
C PRO A 159 15.95 0.36 13.13
N TYR A 160 15.90 1.68 13.32
CA TYR A 160 14.74 2.36 13.89
C TYR A 160 13.48 2.19 13.02
N PHE A 161 13.62 2.09 11.69
CA PHE A 161 12.50 1.84 10.82
C PHE A 161 11.84 0.47 11.07
N TYR A 162 12.64 -0.56 11.34
CA TYR A 162 12.12 -1.88 11.72
C TYR A 162 11.44 -1.87 13.10
N ASP A 163 11.98 -1.09 14.06
CA ASP A 163 11.32 -0.89 15.37
C ASP A 163 9.93 -0.25 15.19
N LEU A 164 9.81 0.71 14.25
CA LEU A 164 8.53 1.32 13.91
C LEU A 164 7.58 0.31 13.23
N CYS A 165 8.07 -0.49 12.28
CA CYS A 165 7.27 -1.53 11.64
C CYS A 165 6.76 -2.56 12.65
N ASP A 166 7.58 -2.94 13.64
CA ASP A 166 7.16 -3.81 14.75
C ASP A 166 6.05 -3.17 15.58
N ARG A 167 6.17 -1.89 15.91
CA ARG A 167 5.26 -1.13 16.78
C ARG A 167 3.93 -0.80 16.12
N TYR A 168 3.97 -0.29 14.90
CA TYR A 168 2.79 0.14 14.16
C TYR A 168 2.05 -0.99 13.42
N GLY A 169 2.72 -2.13 13.24
CA GLY A 169 2.19 -3.26 12.48
C GLY A 169 2.28 -3.04 10.97
N ILE A 170 3.49 -3.19 10.43
CA ILE A 170 3.75 -3.25 8.98
C ILE A 170 4.58 -4.52 8.73
N TYR A 171 4.12 -5.39 7.84
CA TYR A 171 4.92 -6.53 7.37
C TYR A 171 6.11 -6.03 6.57
N VAL A 172 7.27 -6.63 6.75
CA VAL A 172 8.49 -6.24 6.05
C VAL A 172 9.01 -7.39 5.20
N LEU A 173 9.18 -7.13 3.89
CA LEU A 173 10.05 -7.87 3.00
C LEU A 173 11.42 -7.19 3.08
N SER A 174 12.31 -7.71 3.92
CA SER A 174 13.64 -7.12 4.12
C SER A 174 14.60 -7.58 3.03
N GLU A 175 15.23 -6.62 2.33
CA GLU A 175 16.08 -6.90 1.18
C GLU A 175 17.55 -6.69 1.47
N ALA A 176 18.36 -7.65 1.01
CA ALA A 176 19.82 -7.59 1.09
C ALA A 176 20.36 -6.57 0.07
N ASN A 177 21.40 -5.85 0.46
CA ASN A 177 22.10 -4.91 -0.41
C ASN A 177 22.88 -5.63 -1.53
N VAL A 178 22.14 -6.25 -2.44
CA VAL A 178 22.68 -6.91 -3.65
C VAL A 178 21.92 -6.35 -4.84
N GLU A 179 22.59 -5.47 -5.58
CA GLU A 179 22.12 -4.95 -6.85
C GLU A 179 23.31 -4.72 -7.78
N CYS A 180 23.30 -5.39 -8.92
CA CYS A 180 24.33 -5.23 -9.96
C CYS A 180 23.69 -5.17 -11.36
N HIS A 181 22.63 -4.38 -11.50
CA HIS A 181 21.79 -4.25 -12.71
C HIS A 181 22.62 -3.98 -13.97
N GLY A 182 23.61 -3.10 -13.92
CA GLY A 182 24.51 -2.79 -15.03
C GLY A 182 25.55 -3.89 -15.33
N LEU A 183 25.73 -4.89 -14.44
CA LEU A 183 26.71 -5.97 -14.59
C LEU A 183 26.21 -7.28 -13.99
N MET A 184 25.09 -7.78 -14.48
CA MET A 184 24.41 -8.99 -13.97
C MET A 184 25.26 -10.24 -13.96
N ALA A 185 26.32 -10.30 -14.79
CA ALA A 185 27.28 -11.41 -14.83
C ALA A 185 27.93 -11.69 -13.46
N LEU A 186 28.05 -10.70 -12.59
CA LEU A 186 28.60 -10.86 -11.23
C LEU A 186 27.83 -11.91 -10.42
N SER A 187 26.55 -12.09 -10.68
CA SER A 187 25.73 -13.10 -10.00
C SER A 187 26.17 -14.55 -10.29
N SER A 188 26.94 -14.76 -11.34
CA SER A 188 27.50 -16.07 -11.71
C SER A 188 29.01 -16.19 -11.45
N GLU A 189 29.69 -15.09 -11.12
CA GLU A 189 31.13 -15.07 -10.91
C GLU A 189 31.51 -15.71 -9.57
N PRO A 190 32.34 -16.81 -9.54
CA PRO A 190 32.70 -17.51 -8.30
C PRO A 190 33.40 -16.61 -7.28
N SER A 191 34.19 -15.63 -7.74
CA SER A 191 34.90 -14.69 -6.87
C SER A 191 33.97 -13.77 -6.07
N TRP A 192 32.70 -13.63 -6.50
CA TRP A 192 31.67 -12.80 -5.86
C TRP A 192 30.74 -13.55 -4.90
N VAL A 193 30.80 -14.89 -4.84
CA VAL A 193 29.95 -15.70 -3.92
C VAL A 193 29.98 -15.14 -2.51
N LYS A 194 31.17 -14.83 -1.98
CA LYS A 194 31.32 -14.28 -0.63
C LYS A 194 30.58 -12.96 -0.46
N ALA A 195 30.65 -12.05 -1.44
CA ALA A 195 29.99 -10.76 -1.39
C ALA A 195 28.45 -10.89 -1.35
N PHE A 196 27.86 -11.83 -2.10
CA PHE A 196 26.43 -12.12 -2.08
C PHE A 196 25.99 -12.73 -0.74
N THR A 197 26.72 -13.75 -0.27
CA THR A 197 26.37 -14.45 0.96
C THR A 197 26.51 -13.56 2.20
N GLU A 198 27.62 -12.81 2.34
CA GLU A 198 27.86 -11.95 3.50
C GLU A 198 26.82 -10.83 3.63
N ARG A 199 26.37 -10.22 2.53
CA ARG A 199 25.31 -9.20 2.56
C ARG A 199 24.01 -9.77 3.09
N SER A 200 23.60 -10.93 2.57
CA SER A 200 22.38 -11.64 3.02
C SER A 200 22.50 -12.11 4.47
N GLU A 201 23.64 -12.70 4.86
CA GLU A 201 23.87 -13.13 6.25
C GLU A 201 23.86 -11.96 7.23
N ASN A 202 24.51 -10.83 6.89
CA ASN A 202 24.58 -9.66 7.76
C ASN A 202 23.18 -9.05 7.98
N MET A 203 22.35 -9.02 6.94
CA MET A 203 20.95 -8.62 7.06
C MET A 203 20.21 -9.50 8.06
N VAL A 204 20.25 -10.82 7.89
CA VAL A 204 19.56 -11.77 8.79
C VAL A 204 20.11 -11.67 10.22
N ARG A 205 21.43 -11.67 10.41
CA ARG A 205 22.05 -11.58 11.75
C ARG A 205 21.63 -10.33 12.49
N ARG A 206 21.51 -9.19 11.79
CA ARG A 206 21.15 -7.92 12.38
C ARG A 206 19.67 -7.82 12.72
N TYR A 207 18.79 -8.32 11.84
CA TYR A 207 17.36 -7.99 11.89
C TYR A 207 16.42 -9.15 12.21
N LYS A 208 16.89 -10.39 12.36
CA LYS A 208 16.03 -11.57 12.60
C LYS A 208 15.16 -11.51 13.87
N ASN A 209 15.45 -10.59 14.79
CA ASN A 209 14.66 -10.45 16.02
C ASN A 209 13.40 -9.59 15.82
N HIS A 210 13.25 -8.88 14.68
CA HIS A 210 12.06 -8.08 14.40
C HIS A 210 10.86 -8.95 14.03
N ALA A 211 9.73 -8.70 14.70
CA ALA A 211 8.48 -9.42 14.46
C ALA A 211 7.87 -9.07 13.09
N SER A 212 8.06 -7.83 12.63
CA SER A 212 7.56 -7.31 11.36
C SER A 212 8.16 -7.99 10.12
N ILE A 213 9.41 -8.45 10.19
CA ILE A 213 10.03 -9.12 9.05
C ILE A 213 9.39 -10.49 8.84
N VAL A 214 8.74 -10.67 7.70
CA VAL A 214 8.02 -11.89 7.33
C VAL A 214 8.64 -12.63 6.15
N MET A 215 9.57 -11.98 5.43
CA MET A 215 10.24 -12.56 4.27
C MET A 215 11.63 -11.95 4.09
N TRP A 216 12.59 -12.74 3.63
CA TRP A 216 13.94 -12.31 3.31
C TRP A 216 14.12 -12.24 1.79
N SER A 217 14.44 -11.05 1.25
CA SER A 217 14.79 -10.86 -0.15
C SER A 217 16.30 -10.84 -0.33
N LEU A 218 16.78 -11.57 -1.33
CA LEU A 218 18.22 -11.78 -1.54
C LEU A 218 18.87 -10.65 -2.35
N GLY A 219 18.09 -9.76 -2.94
CA GLY A 219 18.56 -8.63 -3.74
C GLY A 219 17.58 -8.21 -4.82
N ASN A 220 18.01 -7.32 -5.70
CA ASN A 220 17.25 -6.72 -6.78
C ASN A 220 18.00 -6.79 -8.11
N GLU A 221 17.30 -7.06 -9.22
CA GLU A 221 17.68 -6.92 -10.64
C GLU A 221 19.15 -7.25 -10.96
N SER A 222 19.65 -8.35 -10.40
CA SER A 222 21.06 -8.74 -10.51
C SER A 222 21.30 -10.03 -11.31
N GLY A 223 20.36 -10.37 -12.19
CA GLY A 223 20.42 -11.55 -13.03
C GLY A 223 20.03 -12.83 -12.29
N ASN A 224 20.33 -13.99 -12.90
CA ASN A 224 19.83 -15.29 -12.44
C ASN A 224 20.96 -16.26 -11.96
N GLY A 225 22.10 -15.71 -11.57
CA GLY A 225 23.32 -16.47 -11.31
C GLY A 225 23.28 -17.34 -10.06
N ILE A 226 24.22 -18.30 -10.04
CA ILE A 226 24.35 -19.34 -8.99
C ILE A 226 24.66 -18.75 -7.60
N ASN A 227 25.20 -17.52 -7.52
CA ASN A 227 25.54 -16.88 -6.25
C ASN A 227 24.31 -16.64 -5.39
N PHE A 228 23.11 -16.45 -6.00
CA PHE A 228 21.86 -16.36 -5.27
C PHE A 228 21.44 -17.66 -4.59
N LYS A 229 21.81 -18.83 -5.18
CA LYS A 229 21.62 -20.11 -4.48
C LYS A 229 22.41 -20.16 -3.18
N SER A 230 23.69 -19.76 -3.24
CA SER A 230 24.56 -19.71 -2.07
C SER A 230 24.04 -18.73 -1.00
N ALA A 231 23.52 -17.58 -1.44
CA ALA A 231 22.89 -16.59 -0.54
C ALA A 231 21.62 -17.15 0.12
N ALA A 232 20.73 -17.83 -0.63
CA ALA A 232 19.52 -18.47 -0.10
C ALA A 232 19.87 -19.53 0.96
N GLU A 233 20.85 -20.40 0.67
CA GLU A 233 21.33 -21.43 1.59
C GLU A 233 21.94 -20.82 2.87
N ALA A 234 22.68 -19.70 2.75
CA ALA A 234 23.24 -18.98 3.89
C ALA A 234 22.15 -18.35 4.78
N VAL A 235 21.12 -17.75 4.19
CA VAL A 235 19.96 -17.22 4.90
C VAL A 235 19.25 -18.34 5.66
N LYS A 236 18.96 -19.46 5.01
CA LYS A 236 18.26 -20.62 5.62
C LYS A 236 19.01 -21.24 6.80
N LYS A 237 20.34 -21.21 6.80
CA LYS A 237 21.17 -21.66 7.94
C LYS A 237 20.99 -20.76 9.18
N LEU A 238 20.69 -19.48 8.98
CA LEU A 238 20.55 -18.48 10.05
C LEU A 238 19.11 -18.33 10.51
N ASP A 239 18.16 -18.50 9.60
CA ASP A 239 16.73 -18.37 9.84
C ASP A 239 15.93 -19.22 8.85
N ASP A 240 15.39 -20.31 9.33
CA ASP A 240 14.51 -21.24 8.61
C ASP A 240 13.02 -20.96 8.83
N THR A 241 12.69 -19.86 9.56
CA THR A 241 11.30 -19.52 9.95
C THR A 241 10.61 -18.58 8.97
N ARG A 242 11.38 -17.94 8.09
CA ARG A 242 10.88 -17.01 7.09
C ARG A 242 11.20 -17.50 5.69
N PRO A 243 10.27 -17.34 4.72
CA PRO A 243 10.54 -17.66 3.34
C PRO A 243 11.57 -16.70 2.73
N THR A 244 12.25 -17.19 1.70
CA THR A 244 13.18 -16.42 0.86
C THR A 244 12.52 -15.99 -0.44
N HIS A 245 12.94 -14.84 -0.95
CA HIS A 245 12.45 -14.18 -2.15
C HIS A 245 13.61 -13.69 -3.01
N TYR A 246 13.47 -13.76 -4.31
CA TYR A 246 14.27 -13.08 -5.32
C TYR A 246 13.57 -13.20 -6.69
N GLU A 247 13.38 -12.09 -7.41
CA GLU A 247 12.65 -12.08 -8.68
C GLU A 247 13.45 -12.64 -9.86
N GLY A 248 14.76 -12.37 -9.91
CA GLY A 248 15.61 -12.76 -11.06
C GLY A 248 15.79 -14.28 -11.22
N ASN A 249 15.70 -15.05 -10.13
CA ASN A 249 15.68 -16.51 -10.18
C ASN A 249 14.97 -17.12 -8.96
N SER A 250 13.67 -17.28 -9.09
CA SER A 250 12.83 -17.83 -8.02
C SER A 250 13.02 -19.33 -7.76
N SER A 251 13.83 -20.04 -8.54
CA SER A 251 14.08 -21.48 -8.34
C SER A 251 14.83 -21.76 -7.04
N TYR A 252 15.64 -20.81 -6.57
CA TYR A 252 16.40 -20.91 -5.33
C TYR A 252 15.62 -20.43 -4.09
N CYS A 253 14.43 -19.87 -4.27
CA CYS A 253 13.62 -19.25 -3.24
C CYS A 253 12.36 -20.05 -2.91
N ASP A 254 11.76 -19.77 -1.76
CA ASP A 254 10.50 -20.40 -1.32
C ASP A 254 9.29 -19.84 -2.05
N VAL A 255 9.36 -18.59 -2.51
CA VAL A 255 8.30 -17.92 -3.28
C VAL A 255 8.78 -17.61 -4.70
N THR A 256 7.85 -17.45 -5.61
CA THR A 256 8.14 -16.91 -6.95
C THR A 256 7.80 -15.42 -6.99
N SER A 257 8.41 -14.70 -7.92
CA SER A 257 8.20 -13.27 -8.03
C SER A 257 8.25 -12.78 -9.48
N SER A 258 7.70 -11.59 -9.70
CA SER A 258 7.79 -10.85 -10.95
C SER A 258 7.78 -9.34 -10.68
N MET A 259 8.18 -8.57 -11.70
CA MET A 259 8.07 -7.12 -11.75
C MET A 259 7.18 -6.71 -12.90
N TYR A 260 6.35 -5.71 -12.68
CA TYR A 260 5.47 -5.05 -13.65
C TYR A 260 4.69 -5.99 -14.58
N PRO A 261 4.11 -7.10 -14.07
CA PRO A 261 3.23 -7.91 -14.90
C PRO A 261 1.97 -7.11 -15.25
N ASP A 262 1.39 -7.33 -16.41
CA ASP A 262 0.02 -6.87 -16.66
C ASP A 262 -1.00 -7.76 -15.92
N VAL A 263 -2.24 -7.27 -15.80
CA VAL A 263 -3.31 -7.98 -15.07
C VAL A 263 -3.62 -9.34 -15.69
N GLN A 264 -3.61 -9.45 -17.02
CA GLN A 264 -3.90 -10.70 -17.75
C GLN A 264 -2.82 -11.75 -17.50
N TRP A 265 -1.56 -11.34 -17.51
CA TRP A 265 -0.46 -12.23 -17.18
C TRP A 265 -0.56 -12.72 -15.73
N LEU A 266 -0.82 -11.81 -14.79
CA LEU A 266 -0.98 -12.16 -13.37
C LEU A 266 -2.15 -13.12 -13.16
N GLU A 267 -3.27 -12.89 -13.84
CA GLU A 267 -4.42 -13.80 -13.83
C GLU A 267 -4.04 -15.19 -14.38
N SER A 268 -3.24 -15.24 -15.43
CA SER A 268 -2.76 -16.51 -16.01
C SER A 268 -1.91 -17.32 -15.02
N VAL A 269 -1.03 -16.64 -14.27
CA VAL A 269 -0.24 -17.26 -13.18
C VAL A 269 -1.15 -17.80 -12.08
N GLY A 270 -2.17 -17.03 -11.68
CA GLY A 270 -3.14 -17.46 -10.68
C GLY A 270 -3.91 -18.71 -11.12
N LYS A 271 -4.39 -18.73 -12.38
CA LYS A 271 -5.09 -19.89 -12.98
C LYS A 271 -4.21 -21.14 -13.05
N GLU A 272 -2.97 -20.98 -13.53
CA GLU A 272 -2.01 -22.08 -13.62
C GLU A 272 -1.78 -22.74 -12.26
N ARG A 273 -1.56 -21.94 -11.22
CA ARG A 273 -1.30 -22.44 -9.86
C ARG A 273 -2.52 -23.11 -9.26
N LEU A 274 -3.69 -22.53 -9.45
CA LEU A 274 -4.94 -23.13 -9.00
C LEU A 274 -5.16 -24.51 -9.66
N GLN A 275 -4.91 -24.62 -10.96
CA GLN A 275 -5.01 -25.88 -11.69
C GLN A 275 -4.00 -26.92 -11.20
N LYS A 276 -2.73 -26.55 -11.01
CA LYS A 276 -1.69 -27.44 -10.44
C LYS A 276 -2.10 -27.96 -9.05
N PHE A 277 -2.58 -27.06 -8.18
CA PHE A 277 -3.04 -27.48 -6.86
C PHE A 277 -4.24 -28.43 -6.93
N GLN A 278 -5.21 -28.17 -7.81
CA GLN A 278 -6.36 -29.06 -8.05
C GLN A 278 -5.93 -30.44 -8.58
N ASN A 279 -4.80 -30.52 -9.26
CA ASN A 279 -4.18 -31.77 -9.71
C ASN A 279 -3.36 -32.48 -8.62
N GLY A 280 -3.35 -31.95 -7.37
CA GLY A 280 -2.66 -32.51 -6.22
C GLY A 280 -1.18 -32.08 -6.08
N GLU A 281 -0.73 -31.08 -6.83
CA GLU A 281 0.61 -30.51 -6.72
C GLU A 281 0.67 -29.43 -5.63
N THR A 282 1.78 -29.36 -4.90
CA THR A 282 2.10 -28.20 -4.05
C THR A 282 2.61 -27.06 -4.92
N VAL A 283 2.06 -25.86 -4.75
CA VAL A 283 2.46 -24.67 -5.50
C VAL A 283 3.12 -23.64 -4.61
N LYS A 284 4.10 -22.90 -5.16
CA LYS A 284 4.73 -21.78 -4.44
C LYS A 284 3.83 -20.54 -4.50
N PRO A 285 3.81 -19.70 -3.44
CA PRO A 285 3.24 -18.36 -3.51
C PRO A 285 3.91 -17.52 -4.61
N HIS A 286 3.16 -16.56 -5.14
CA HIS A 286 3.69 -15.57 -6.07
C HIS A 286 3.52 -14.16 -5.49
N VAL A 287 4.63 -13.43 -5.39
CA VAL A 287 4.69 -12.03 -4.94
C VAL A 287 5.02 -11.15 -6.14
N VAL A 288 4.33 -10.06 -6.33
CA VAL A 288 4.75 -9.04 -7.30
C VAL A 288 5.57 -8.01 -6.54
N CYS A 289 6.90 -8.09 -6.67
CA CYS A 289 7.79 -7.25 -5.87
C CYS A 289 7.84 -5.80 -6.33
N GLU A 290 7.43 -5.53 -7.59
CA GLU A 290 7.22 -4.18 -8.11
C GLU A 290 6.07 -4.18 -9.11
N TYR A 291 5.10 -3.26 -8.93
CA TYR A 291 4.02 -3.02 -9.87
C TYR A 291 3.45 -1.60 -9.72
N ALA A 292 2.48 -1.26 -10.57
CA ALA A 292 1.72 -0.01 -10.51
C ALA A 292 2.64 1.21 -10.37
N HIS A 293 3.70 1.28 -11.23
CA HIS A 293 4.70 2.34 -11.23
C HIS A 293 4.06 3.72 -11.07
N ALA A 294 4.27 4.35 -9.91
CA ALA A 294 3.51 5.50 -9.47
C ALA A 294 4.04 6.85 -9.99
N MET A 295 4.71 6.85 -11.13
CA MET A 295 5.23 8.06 -11.76
C MET A 295 4.12 8.83 -12.47
N GLY A 296 4.10 10.16 -12.31
CA GLY A 296 3.22 11.06 -13.04
C GLY A 296 1.74 10.78 -12.81
N ASN A 297 0.96 10.78 -13.89
CA ASN A 297 -0.46 10.47 -13.86
C ASN A 297 -0.70 8.95 -13.90
N SER A 298 -0.64 8.32 -12.76
CA SER A 298 -0.78 6.89 -12.47
C SER A 298 -1.73 6.76 -11.26
N ILE A 299 -2.09 5.64 -10.76
CA ILE A 299 -1.79 4.24 -10.99
C ILE A 299 -2.97 3.57 -11.70
N GLY A 300 -2.80 3.13 -12.94
CA GLY A 300 -3.87 2.50 -13.70
C GLY A 300 -4.05 1.02 -13.35
N ASN A 301 -5.28 0.52 -13.54
CA ASN A 301 -5.67 -0.88 -13.32
C ASN A 301 -5.43 -1.39 -11.88
N PHE A 302 -5.28 -0.49 -10.89
CA PHE A 302 -4.95 -0.88 -9.54
C PHE A 302 -6.05 -1.74 -8.90
N LYS A 303 -7.31 -1.43 -9.18
CA LYS A 303 -8.47 -2.22 -8.76
C LYS A 303 -8.43 -3.63 -9.35
N GLU A 304 -8.15 -3.77 -10.64
CA GLU A 304 -8.12 -5.04 -11.37
C GLU A 304 -6.99 -5.96 -10.87
N TYR A 305 -5.83 -5.39 -10.49
CA TYR A 305 -4.79 -6.15 -9.79
C TYR A 305 -5.32 -6.74 -8.48
N TRP A 306 -6.03 -5.93 -7.67
CA TRP A 306 -6.53 -6.38 -6.37
C TRP A 306 -7.65 -7.40 -6.49
N GLU A 307 -8.55 -7.26 -7.48
CA GLU A 307 -9.54 -8.29 -7.82
C GLU A 307 -8.87 -9.61 -8.21
N THR A 308 -7.72 -9.55 -8.87
CA THR A 308 -6.95 -10.72 -9.27
C THR A 308 -6.22 -11.36 -8.07
N TYR A 309 -5.57 -10.57 -7.20
CA TYR A 309 -4.95 -11.08 -5.98
C TYR A 309 -5.97 -11.78 -5.06
N GLU A 310 -7.13 -11.21 -4.88
CA GLU A 310 -8.18 -11.78 -4.02
C GLU A 310 -8.80 -13.06 -4.60
N ARG A 311 -8.76 -13.23 -5.91
CA ARG A 311 -9.37 -14.38 -6.61
C ARG A 311 -8.53 -15.65 -6.52
N TYR A 312 -7.21 -15.54 -6.51
CA TYR A 312 -6.31 -16.69 -6.62
C TYR A 312 -5.45 -16.86 -5.37
N PRO A 313 -5.60 -17.99 -4.64
CA PRO A 313 -4.91 -18.22 -3.36
C PRO A 313 -3.39 -18.05 -3.38
N ALA A 314 -2.75 -18.46 -4.47
CA ALA A 314 -1.29 -18.41 -4.60
C ALA A 314 -0.74 -17.02 -4.95
N LEU A 315 -1.58 -16.02 -5.23
CA LEU A 315 -1.17 -14.64 -5.43
C LEU A 315 -1.24 -13.93 -4.08
N VAL A 316 -0.09 -13.56 -3.52
CA VAL A 316 -0.02 -13.04 -2.14
C VAL A 316 0.15 -11.52 -2.05
N GLY A 317 -0.24 -10.81 -3.12
CA GLY A 317 -0.18 -9.35 -3.20
C GLY A 317 1.13 -8.84 -3.80
N GLY A 318 1.42 -7.56 -3.60
CA GLY A 318 2.59 -6.93 -4.21
C GLY A 318 2.97 -5.61 -3.57
N PHE A 319 4.05 -5.01 -4.12
CA PHE A 319 4.63 -3.77 -3.64
C PHE A 319 4.62 -2.73 -4.77
N ILE A 320 3.98 -1.58 -4.53
CA ILE A 320 3.90 -0.47 -5.48
C ILE A 320 5.27 0.18 -5.61
N TRP A 321 5.77 0.40 -6.80
CA TRP A 321 6.95 1.21 -7.05
C TRP A 321 6.55 2.68 -7.24
N ASP A 322 6.89 3.61 -6.32
CA ASP A 322 7.40 3.35 -4.97
C ASP A 322 6.66 4.23 -3.94
N TRP A 323 7.17 4.34 -2.72
CA TRP A 323 6.50 5.02 -1.62
C TRP A 323 6.51 6.54 -1.75
N VAL A 324 7.69 7.15 -1.95
CA VAL A 324 7.88 8.60 -1.87
C VAL A 324 8.73 9.11 -3.04
N ASP A 325 8.30 10.18 -3.67
CA ASP A 325 9.10 10.87 -4.68
C ASP A 325 10.50 11.18 -4.13
N GLN A 326 11.55 10.96 -4.94
CA GLN A 326 12.94 11.11 -4.52
C GLN A 326 13.56 12.42 -5.03
N SER A 327 12.74 13.47 -5.12
CA SER A 327 13.21 14.83 -5.45
C SER A 327 13.75 15.58 -4.24
N ILE A 328 14.60 16.57 -4.49
CA ILE A 328 15.28 17.39 -3.49
C ILE A 328 14.64 18.78 -3.44
N LYS A 329 14.32 19.25 -2.24
CA LYS A 329 13.75 20.57 -2.02
C LYS A 329 14.81 21.66 -2.20
N MET A 330 14.58 22.53 -3.17
CA MET A 330 15.49 23.63 -3.51
C MET A 330 14.76 24.97 -3.43
N PRO A 331 15.46 26.06 -2.99
CA PRO A 331 14.87 27.41 -3.06
C PRO A 331 14.50 27.78 -4.49
N ALA A 332 13.31 28.35 -4.69
CA ALA A 332 12.89 28.84 -6.00
C ALA A 332 13.78 30.04 -6.41
N PRO A 333 14.27 30.09 -7.66
CA PRO A 333 15.16 31.15 -8.13
C PRO A 333 14.57 32.56 -8.06
N ASP A 334 13.25 32.67 -8.15
CA ASP A 334 12.48 33.92 -8.08
C ASP A 334 12.14 34.36 -6.64
N GLY A 335 12.55 33.58 -5.64
CA GLY A 335 12.25 33.84 -4.22
C GLY A 335 10.80 33.53 -3.82
N SER A 336 10.00 32.88 -4.67
CA SER A 336 8.60 32.52 -4.37
C SER A 336 8.42 31.37 -3.38
N GLY A 337 9.52 30.79 -2.88
CA GLY A 337 9.50 29.67 -1.94
C GLY A 337 10.45 28.55 -2.33
N TYR A 338 9.96 27.37 -2.64
CA TYR A 338 10.79 26.21 -3.03
C TYR A 338 10.16 25.43 -4.19
N TYR A 339 10.99 24.63 -4.85
CA TYR A 339 10.54 23.61 -5.80
C TYR A 339 11.22 22.27 -5.49
N MET A 340 10.69 21.19 -6.03
CA MET A 340 11.24 19.84 -5.91
C MET A 340 12.10 19.54 -7.13
N ALA A 341 13.42 19.59 -6.95
CA ALA A 341 14.42 19.41 -7.99
C ALA A 341 14.72 17.91 -8.24
N PHE A 342 15.04 17.57 -9.48
CA PHE A 342 15.43 16.24 -9.93
C PHE A 342 16.56 16.31 -10.97
N GLY A 343 16.89 15.21 -11.64
CA GLY A 343 18.00 15.13 -12.58
C GLY A 343 17.96 16.21 -13.66
N GLY A 344 19.07 16.92 -13.83
CA GLY A 344 19.23 18.06 -14.74
C GLY A 344 19.07 19.43 -14.06
N ASP A 345 18.29 19.54 -12.99
CA ASP A 345 18.11 20.80 -12.26
C ASP A 345 19.39 21.29 -11.57
N PHE A 346 20.34 20.40 -11.34
CA PHE A 346 21.65 20.69 -10.74
C PHE A 346 22.75 20.94 -11.76
N GLY A 347 22.42 20.99 -13.07
CA GLY A 347 23.38 21.08 -14.16
C GLY A 347 24.15 19.78 -14.43
N ASP A 348 23.68 18.68 -13.90
CA ASP A 348 24.23 17.34 -14.06
C ASP A 348 23.93 16.75 -15.43
N THR A 349 24.93 16.06 -16.02
CA THR A 349 24.82 15.41 -17.34
C THR A 349 25.77 14.21 -17.38
N PRO A 350 25.34 12.99 -17.73
CA PRO A 350 23.95 12.61 -18.06
C PRO A 350 23.02 12.57 -16.84
N ASN A 351 21.70 12.61 -17.05
CA ASN A 351 20.69 12.46 -16.04
C ASN A 351 19.41 11.82 -16.62
N ASP A 352 18.53 11.30 -15.77
CA ASP A 352 17.26 10.66 -16.15
C ASP A 352 16.04 11.57 -15.88
N GLY A 353 16.26 12.89 -15.69
CA GLY A 353 15.19 13.86 -15.46
C GLY A 353 14.38 13.52 -14.21
N ASN A 354 13.05 13.52 -14.37
CA ASN A 354 12.11 13.24 -13.27
C ASN A 354 11.86 11.75 -13.02
N PHE A 355 12.71 10.83 -13.50
CA PHE A 355 12.52 9.39 -13.33
C PHE A 355 12.60 8.91 -11.87
N CYS A 356 13.06 9.76 -10.95
CA CYS A 356 13.06 9.54 -9.51
C CYS A 356 11.77 10.05 -8.81
N THR A 357 10.79 10.62 -9.54
CA THR A 357 9.52 11.12 -8.98
C THR A 357 8.39 10.13 -9.26
N ASN A 358 8.46 8.96 -8.64
CA ASN A 358 7.58 7.82 -8.84
C ASN A 358 6.88 7.36 -7.55
N GLY A 359 6.78 8.25 -6.56
CA GLY A 359 6.15 7.98 -5.28
C GLY A 359 4.63 8.00 -5.29
N VAL A 360 4.02 7.17 -4.44
CA VAL A 360 2.60 7.28 -4.07
C VAL A 360 2.31 8.62 -3.40
N ILE A 361 3.30 9.15 -2.66
CA ILE A 361 3.24 10.48 -2.03
C ILE A 361 4.39 11.36 -2.51
N PHE A 362 4.24 12.67 -2.36
CA PHE A 362 5.30 13.62 -2.71
C PHE A 362 6.46 13.57 -1.71
N SER A 363 7.62 14.11 -2.13
CA SER A 363 8.87 14.13 -1.34
C SER A 363 8.72 14.81 0.03
N ASP A 364 7.80 15.76 0.16
CA ASP A 364 7.48 16.46 1.41
C ASP A 364 6.46 15.72 2.28
N ARG A 365 6.10 14.48 1.91
CA ARG A 365 5.12 13.63 2.58
C ARG A 365 3.67 14.15 2.51
N THR A 366 3.35 15.00 1.56
CA THR A 366 1.97 15.34 1.23
C THR A 366 1.35 14.30 0.28
N TYR A 367 0.04 14.15 0.32
CA TYR A 367 -0.65 13.17 -0.52
C TYR A 367 -0.74 13.63 -1.98
N SER A 368 -0.37 12.74 -2.88
CA SER A 368 -0.72 12.86 -4.30
C SER A 368 -2.11 12.29 -4.57
N ALA A 369 -2.64 12.50 -5.76
CA ALA A 369 -3.91 11.89 -6.18
C ALA A 369 -3.88 10.35 -6.10
N LYS A 370 -2.72 9.74 -6.37
CA LYS A 370 -2.49 8.29 -6.29
C LYS A 370 -2.69 7.70 -4.90
N ALA A 371 -2.33 8.46 -3.86
CA ALA A 371 -2.50 8.05 -2.47
C ALA A 371 -3.97 7.75 -2.11
N TYR A 372 -4.89 8.52 -2.65
CA TYR A 372 -6.32 8.31 -2.44
C TYR A 372 -6.83 7.04 -3.12
N GLU A 373 -6.34 6.71 -4.31
CA GLU A 373 -6.65 5.44 -4.99
C GLU A 373 -6.10 4.25 -4.20
N VAL A 374 -4.84 4.32 -3.74
CA VAL A 374 -4.25 3.28 -2.87
C VAL A 374 -5.08 3.08 -1.61
N LYS A 375 -5.43 4.17 -0.90
CA LYS A 375 -6.28 4.12 0.29
C LYS A 375 -7.61 3.44 0.02
N LYS A 376 -8.26 3.80 -1.11
CA LYS A 376 -9.56 3.30 -1.51
C LYS A 376 -9.53 1.79 -1.79
N ILE A 377 -8.59 1.34 -2.59
CA ILE A 377 -8.51 -0.08 -2.98
C ILE A 377 -8.04 -0.96 -1.81
N HIS A 378 -7.16 -0.45 -0.94
CA HIS A 378 -6.69 -1.17 0.24
C HIS A 378 -7.64 -1.11 1.45
N GLN A 379 -8.77 -0.41 1.36
CA GLN A 379 -9.67 -0.18 2.50
C GLN A 379 -10.13 -1.47 3.19
N PRO A 380 -10.31 -1.44 4.54
CA PRO A 380 -10.62 -2.63 5.32
C PRO A 380 -12.10 -3.03 5.27
N VAL A 381 -12.99 -2.15 4.82
CA VAL A 381 -14.43 -2.42 4.72
C VAL A 381 -14.89 -2.16 3.30
N TRP A 382 -15.52 -3.15 2.70
CA TRP A 382 -16.14 -3.02 1.39
C TRP A 382 -17.66 -3.08 1.51
N VAL A 383 -18.34 -2.29 0.67
CA VAL A 383 -19.80 -2.29 0.56
C VAL A 383 -20.16 -2.61 -0.88
N GLU A 384 -21.11 -3.51 -1.08
CA GLU A 384 -21.65 -3.89 -2.38
C GLU A 384 -23.15 -3.62 -2.39
N ALA A 385 -23.66 -2.90 -3.38
CA ALA A 385 -25.10 -2.69 -3.54
C ALA A 385 -25.75 -3.96 -4.12
N MET A 386 -26.74 -4.50 -3.43
CA MET A 386 -27.51 -5.69 -3.85
C MET A 386 -28.85 -5.36 -4.49
N GLY A 387 -29.19 -4.06 -4.57
CA GLY A 387 -30.48 -3.57 -5.05
C GLY A 387 -31.52 -3.40 -3.92
N ASN A 388 -32.57 -2.66 -4.23
CA ASN A 388 -33.70 -2.44 -3.32
C ASN A 388 -33.33 -1.91 -1.91
N GLY A 389 -32.32 -1.02 -1.84
CA GLY A 389 -31.84 -0.47 -0.58
C GLY A 389 -31.06 -1.47 0.29
N THR A 390 -30.64 -2.59 -0.27
CA THR A 390 -29.90 -3.63 0.44
C THR A 390 -28.43 -3.57 0.07
N TYR A 391 -27.54 -3.69 1.07
CA TYR A 391 -26.10 -3.58 0.93
C TYR A 391 -25.39 -4.69 1.70
N LYS A 392 -24.35 -5.27 1.10
CA LYS A 392 -23.49 -6.26 1.73
C LYS A 392 -22.21 -5.58 2.21
N LEU A 393 -21.95 -5.59 3.50
CA LEU A 393 -20.72 -5.12 4.12
C LEU A 393 -19.78 -6.31 4.30
N THR A 394 -18.52 -6.17 3.88
CA THR A 394 -17.49 -7.20 4.02
C THR A 394 -16.29 -6.65 4.78
N ASN A 395 -15.88 -7.32 5.86
CA ASN A 395 -14.62 -7.06 6.52
C ASN A 395 -13.46 -7.68 5.72
N LYS A 396 -12.62 -6.85 5.12
CA LYS A 396 -11.46 -7.26 4.32
C LYS A 396 -10.17 -7.41 5.15
N ARG A 397 -10.21 -7.22 6.46
CA ARG A 397 -9.08 -7.51 7.35
C ARG A 397 -8.84 -9.02 7.41
N PHE A 398 -7.60 -9.41 7.69
CA PHE A 398 -7.20 -10.82 7.74
C PHE A 398 -7.26 -11.40 9.15
N HIS A 399 -7.13 -10.57 10.19
CA HIS A 399 -6.98 -11.00 11.58
C HIS A 399 -7.95 -10.32 12.53
N ALA A 400 -8.25 -9.04 12.33
CA ALA A 400 -9.02 -8.23 13.26
C ALA A 400 -10.49 -8.09 12.83
N GLY A 401 -11.40 -8.02 13.81
CA GLY A 401 -12.78 -7.59 13.60
C GLY A 401 -12.88 -6.09 13.28
N LEU A 402 -14.11 -5.58 13.17
CA LEU A 402 -14.39 -4.15 12.94
C LEU A 402 -14.83 -3.40 14.20
N ASP A 403 -14.61 -3.97 15.40
CA ASP A 403 -15.09 -3.40 16.66
C ASP A 403 -14.44 -2.04 17.01
N ASP A 404 -13.28 -1.75 16.43
CA ASP A 404 -12.57 -0.46 16.54
C ASP A 404 -13.13 0.64 15.63
N LEU A 405 -14.07 0.29 14.73
CA LEU A 405 -14.69 1.22 13.78
C LEU A 405 -16.17 1.46 14.12
N TYR A 406 -16.65 2.64 13.77
CA TYR A 406 -18.08 2.91 13.64
C TYR A 406 -18.42 3.23 12.18
N GLY A 407 -19.63 2.88 11.76
CA GLY A 407 -20.15 3.17 10.44
C GLY A 407 -21.27 4.20 10.50
N ARG A 408 -21.36 5.01 9.47
CA ARG A 408 -22.51 5.88 9.20
C ARG A 408 -22.80 5.91 7.72
N TYR A 409 -24.01 6.31 7.37
CA TYR A 409 -24.35 6.62 5.98
C TYR A 409 -24.95 8.01 5.86
N GLU A 410 -24.76 8.61 4.71
CA GLU A 410 -25.24 9.93 4.34
C GLU A 410 -25.99 9.81 3.03
N ILE A 411 -27.11 10.55 2.89
CA ILE A 411 -27.78 10.73 1.60
C ILE A 411 -27.45 12.13 1.10
N GLU A 412 -26.90 12.20 -0.09
CA GLU A 412 -26.52 13.43 -0.77
C GLU A 412 -27.54 13.74 -1.88
N GLU A 413 -27.97 15.00 -1.96
CA GLU A 413 -28.78 15.57 -3.04
C GLU A 413 -27.93 16.63 -3.73
N ASP A 414 -27.65 16.44 -5.02
CA ASP A 414 -26.79 17.33 -5.82
C ASP A 414 -25.48 17.70 -5.08
N GLY A 415 -24.84 16.69 -4.45
CA GLY A 415 -23.59 16.83 -3.70
C GLY A 415 -23.72 17.43 -2.29
N LYS A 416 -24.93 17.70 -1.80
CA LYS A 416 -25.18 18.20 -0.43
C LYS A 416 -25.79 17.10 0.44
N VAL A 417 -25.26 16.92 1.65
CA VAL A 417 -25.82 15.96 2.60
C VAL A 417 -27.18 16.48 3.10
N VAL A 418 -28.24 15.71 2.81
CA VAL A 418 -29.63 16.00 3.24
C VAL A 418 -30.13 15.08 4.34
N PHE A 419 -29.45 13.94 4.55
CA PHE A 419 -29.74 13.00 5.64
C PHE A 419 -28.45 12.30 6.09
N SER A 420 -28.37 11.98 7.38
CA SER A 420 -27.25 11.22 7.95
C SER A 420 -27.74 10.37 9.12
N ALA A 421 -27.27 9.12 9.20
CA ALA A 421 -27.52 8.23 10.32
C ALA A 421 -26.34 7.30 10.57
N ASN A 422 -26.23 6.81 11.82
CA ASN A 422 -25.25 5.79 12.15
C ASN A 422 -25.77 4.41 11.71
N LEU A 423 -24.85 3.56 11.30
CA LEU A 423 -25.11 2.13 11.17
C LEU A 423 -25.20 1.49 12.56
N GLU A 424 -25.89 0.36 12.65
CA GLU A 424 -25.78 -0.50 13.82
C GLU A 424 -24.33 -0.92 14.07
N GLU A 425 -24.04 -1.43 15.27
CA GLU A 425 -22.72 -1.87 15.66
C GLU A 425 -22.09 -2.82 14.61
N LEU A 426 -20.84 -2.51 14.24
CA LEU A 426 -20.05 -3.26 13.26
C LEU A 426 -19.33 -4.44 13.92
N SER A 427 -20.08 -5.42 14.46
CA SER A 427 -19.49 -6.64 15.01
C SER A 427 -19.32 -7.68 13.89
N LEU A 428 -18.25 -7.56 13.13
CA LEU A 428 -17.88 -8.44 12.02
C LEU A 428 -16.46 -8.96 12.23
N ASN A 429 -16.30 -10.28 12.31
CA ASN A 429 -14.97 -10.88 12.36
C ASN A 429 -14.21 -10.66 11.05
N ALA A 430 -12.91 -10.94 11.08
CA ALA A 430 -12.09 -10.90 9.87
C ALA A 430 -12.67 -11.81 8.76
N GLN A 431 -12.77 -11.29 7.55
CA GLN A 431 -13.28 -11.96 6.35
C GLN A 431 -14.79 -12.31 6.37
N ASP A 432 -15.53 -11.91 7.42
CA ASP A 432 -16.98 -12.10 7.47
C ASP A 432 -17.72 -10.99 6.70
N SER A 433 -18.97 -11.26 6.36
CA SER A 433 -19.89 -10.30 5.70
C SER A 433 -21.23 -10.23 6.42
N LYS A 434 -21.85 -9.05 6.36
CA LYS A 434 -23.21 -8.78 6.89
C LYS A 434 -24.02 -8.06 5.82
N VAL A 435 -25.29 -8.43 5.69
CA VAL A 435 -26.26 -7.70 4.83
C VAL A 435 -27.04 -6.74 5.70
N ILE A 436 -27.16 -5.48 5.25
CA ILE A 436 -27.97 -4.43 5.88
C ILE A 436 -28.99 -3.89 4.87
N THR A 437 -30.09 -3.36 5.37
CA THR A 437 -31.11 -2.70 4.55
C THR A 437 -31.30 -1.26 5.02
N ILE A 438 -31.19 -0.31 4.11
CA ILE A 438 -31.45 1.11 4.33
C ILE A 438 -32.79 1.45 3.65
N ALA A 439 -33.74 1.91 4.43
CA ALA A 439 -35.05 2.28 3.89
C ALA A 439 -34.94 3.49 2.94
N ASP A 440 -35.57 3.41 1.79
CA ASP A 440 -35.51 4.46 0.74
C ASP A 440 -36.40 5.68 1.03
N ASN A 441 -37.14 5.67 2.13
CA ASN A 441 -38.11 6.70 2.50
C ASN A 441 -37.58 7.77 3.49
N GLN A 442 -36.25 7.85 3.64
CA GLN A 442 -35.63 8.79 4.59
C GLN A 442 -35.70 10.25 4.14
N ILE A 443 -35.94 10.50 2.86
CA ILE A 443 -35.98 11.83 2.26
C ILE A 443 -37.14 11.96 1.27
N ASN A 444 -37.62 13.20 1.09
CA ASN A 444 -38.56 13.54 0.01
C ASN A 444 -37.75 13.91 -1.24
N LYS A 445 -37.64 13.01 -2.21
CA LYS A 445 -36.90 13.25 -3.44
C LYS A 445 -37.60 14.28 -4.33
N ILE A 446 -36.84 15.28 -4.78
CA ILE A 446 -37.34 16.31 -5.72
C ILE A 446 -37.05 15.89 -7.17
N PRO A 447 -37.95 16.16 -8.12
CA PRO A 447 -37.73 15.83 -9.53
C PRO A 447 -36.51 16.57 -10.10
N GLY A 448 -35.61 15.84 -10.78
CA GLY A 448 -34.44 16.40 -11.46
C GLY A 448 -33.17 16.40 -10.64
N ALA A 449 -33.22 16.23 -9.31
CA ALA A 449 -32.02 16.15 -8.49
C ALA A 449 -31.38 14.75 -8.55
N GLU A 450 -30.08 14.68 -8.43
CA GLU A 450 -29.34 13.43 -8.30
C GLU A 450 -29.14 13.07 -6.82
N TYR A 451 -29.35 11.79 -6.51
CA TYR A 451 -29.22 11.29 -5.15
C TYR A 451 -28.16 10.20 -5.08
N PHE A 452 -27.29 10.29 -4.06
CA PHE A 452 -26.30 9.28 -3.72
C PHE A 452 -26.43 8.88 -2.26
N ILE A 453 -26.15 7.62 -1.95
CA ILE A 453 -25.89 7.14 -0.60
C ILE A 453 -24.38 6.91 -0.46
N LYS A 454 -23.80 7.50 0.59
CA LYS A 454 -22.40 7.37 0.92
C LYS A 454 -22.23 6.71 2.29
N PHE A 455 -21.53 5.60 2.33
CA PHE A 455 -21.13 4.92 3.57
C PHE A 455 -19.75 5.42 3.99
N ARG A 456 -19.56 5.63 5.29
CA ARG A 456 -18.27 6.01 5.89
C ARG A 456 -17.97 5.13 7.09
N PHE A 457 -16.75 4.66 7.19
CA PHE A 457 -16.25 3.85 8.31
C PHE A 457 -15.07 4.57 8.94
N CYS A 458 -15.20 4.91 10.22
CA CYS A 458 -14.26 5.78 10.92
C CYS A 458 -13.76 5.10 12.20
N GLN A 459 -12.56 5.47 12.64
CA GLN A 459 -11.97 5.02 13.89
C GLN A 459 -12.77 5.54 15.11
N LYS A 460 -13.02 4.69 16.09
CA LYS A 460 -13.68 5.06 17.36
C LYS A 460 -12.75 5.83 18.30
N GLN A 461 -11.46 5.56 18.26
CA GLN A 461 -10.47 6.09 19.20
C GLN A 461 -9.24 6.62 18.47
N ASP A 462 -8.47 7.46 19.16
CA ASP A 462 -7.15 7.87 18.71
C ASP A 462 -6.24 6.65 18.55
N THR A 463 -5.49 6.62 17.45
CA THR A 463 -4.39 5.68 17.22
C THR A 463 -3.06 6.44 17.19
N GLU A 464 -1.93 5.75 17.09
CA GLU A 464 -0.63 6.40 16.95
C GLU A 464 -0.43 7.10 15.60
N TRP A 465 -1.31 6.84 14.60
CA TRP A 465 -1.20 7.43 13.25
C TRP A 465 -2.33 8.38 12.89
N GLU A 466 -3.52 8.26 13.51
CA GLU A 466 -4.66 9.15 13.22
C GLU A 466 -5.55 9.35 14.44
N LYS A 467 -6.38 10.40 14.39
CA LYS A 467 -7.33 10.74 15.43
C LYS A 467 -8.64 9.97 15.30
N ALA A 468 -9.39 9.88 16.39
CA ALA A 468 -10.77 9.40 16.39
C ALA A 468 -11.59 10.16 15.34
N GLY A 469 -12.43 9.46 14.59
CA GLY A 469 -13.19 10.02 13.49
C GLY A 469 -12.47 9.98 12.13
N TYR A 470 -11.20 9.57 12.07
CA TYR A 470 -10.53 9.38 10.79
C TYR A 470 -11.24 8.32 9.94
N GLU A 471 -11.57 8.67 8.68
CA GLU A 471 -12.24 7.79 7.73
C GLU A 471 -11.21 6.80 7.15
N VAL A 472 -11.39 5.52 7.43
CA VAL A 472 -10.54 4.44 6.94
C VAL A 472 -11.09 3.77 5.67
N ALA A 473 -12.42 3.86 5.47
CA ALA A 473 -13.08 3.30 4.30
C ALA A 473 -14.35 4.09 3.97
N SER A 474 -14.71 4.14 2.69
CA SER A 474 -15.97 4.71 2.23
C SER A 474 -16.42 4.11 0.91
N GLU A 475 -17.76 4.08 0.69
CA GLU A 475 -18.38 3.68 -0.57
C GLU A 475 -19.52 4.62 -0.90
N GLN A 476 -19.76 4.85 -2.19
CA GLN A 476 -20.85 5.68 -2.67
C GLN A 476 -21.61 4.94 -3.79
N PHE A 477 -22.94 4.99 -3.72
CA PHE A 477 -23.82 4.41 -4.72
C PHE A 477 -24.85 5.42 -5.15
N LYS A 478 -25.12 5.49 -6.45
CA LYS A 478 -26.22 6.27 -6.99
C LYS A 478 -27.54 5.61 -6.56
N LEU A 479 -28.41 6.37 -5.93
CA LEU A 479 -29.81 5.97 -5.72
C LEU A 479 -30.59 6.17 -7.02
N SER A 480 -31.82 5.63 -7.10
CA SER A 480 -32.65 5.75 -8.30
C SER A 480 -32.71 7.20 -8.79
N ASP A 481 -32.59 7.39 -10.09
CA ASP A 481 -32.78 8.70 -10.69
C ASP A 481 -34.16 9.26 -10.33
N SER A 482 -34.22 10.53 -9.91
CA SER A 482 -35.48 11.23 -9.87
C SER A 482 -35.96 11.47 -11.31
N ALA A 483 -37.27 11.56 -11.48
CA ALA A 483 -37.84 11.84 -12.80
C ALA A 483 -37.19 13.11 -13.38
N LYS A 484 -36.63 13.01 -14.60
CA LYS A 484 -36.09 14.20 -15.25
C LYS A 484 -37.16 15.27 -15.35
N PRO A 485 -36.83 16.54 -15.08
CA PRO A 485 -37.77 17.61 -15.27
C PRO A 485 -38.26 17.61 -16.72
N VAL A 486 -39.55 17.60 -16.91
CA VAL A 486 -40.13 17.80 -18.25
C VAL A 486 -39.95 19.26 -18.57
N PHE A 487 -39.08 19.57 -19.48
CA PHE A 487 -38.98 20.93 -20.01
C PHE A 487 -40.30 21.29 -20.68
N LYS A 488 -41.03 22.20 -20.08
CA LYS A 488 -42.15 22.83 -20.75
C LYS A 488 -41.57 23.92 -21.66
N ALA A 489 -41.98 23.90 -22.92
CA ALA A 489 -41.67 25.03 -23.81
C ALA A 489 -42.18 26.31 -23.15
N GLY A 490 -41.33 27.33 -23.09
CA GLY A 490 -41.72 28.64 -22.62
C GLY A 490 -42.87 29.21 -23.45
N GLU A 491 -43.76 29.97 -22.84
CA GLU A 491 -44.77 30.75 -23.55
C GLU A 491 -44.05 31.95 -24.18
N GLY A 492 -44.11 32.07 -25.49
CA GLY A 492 -43.51 33.19 -26.21
C GLY A 492 -43.23 32.82 -27.68
N SER A 493 -43.05 33.87 -28.52
CA SER A 493 -42.59 33.71 -29.91
C SER A 493 -41.09 33.71 -29.97
N ILE A 494 -40.56 32.95 -30.89
CA ILE A 494 -39.16 32.98 -31.29
C ILE A 494 -39.12 33.49 -32.73
N ASP A 495 -38.35 34.52 -32.96
CA ASP A 495 -38.05 35.01 -34.30
C ASP A 495 -36.79 34.33 -34.83
N LEU A 496 -36.90 33.69 -36.00
CA LEU A 496 -35.79 33.16 -36.73
C LEU A 496 -35.48 34.06 -37.94
N ILE A 497 -34.29 34.62 -37.95
CA ILE A 497 -33.80 35.48 -39.03
C ILE A 497 -32.64 34.75 -39.70
N GLU A 498 -32.77 34.47 -40.99
CA GLU A 498 -31.70 33.88 -41.79
C GLU A 498 -30.95 35.00 -42.51
N THR A 499 -29.62 35.00 -42.37
CA THR A 499 -28.70 35.85 -43.13
C THR A 499 -27.79 34.96 -44.00
N ASP A 500 -26.95 35.56 -44.80
CA ASP A 500 -25.99 34.81 -45.64
C ASP A 500 -25.03 33.98 -44.78
N ASP A 501 -24.63 34.49 -43.61
CA ASP A 501 -23.58 33.91 -42.75
C ASP A 501 -24.11 33.20 -41.50
N ALA A 502 -25.36 33.45 -41.11
CA ALA A 502 -25.86 32.94 -39.82
C ALA A 502 -27.38 32.77 -39.77
N TYR A 503 -27.82 31.95 -38.81
CA TYR A 503 -29.18 31.93 -38.28
C TYR A 503 -29.21 32.68 -36.95
N LEU A 504 -29.99 33.76 -36.87
CA LEU A 504 -30.23 34.52 -35.63
C LEU A 504 -31.55 34.07 -35.03
N VAL A 505 -31.51 33.68 -33.78
CA VAL A 505 -32.69 33.25 -32.99
C VAL A 505 -32.89 34.27 -31.89
N LYS A 506 -34.05 34.96 -31.89
CA LYS A 506 -34.41 35.96 -30.88
C LYS A 506 -35.65 35.53 -30.12
N GLY A 507 -35.55 35.50 -28.81
CA GLY A 507 -36.66 35.36 -27.88
C GLY A 507 -36.85 36.64 -27.10
N SER A 508 -37.79 36.64 -26.17
CA SER A 508 -38.09 37.82 -25.34
C SER A 508 -36.92 38.25 -24.44
N GLN A 509 -36.07 37.34 -24.06
CA GLN A 509 -34.97 37.55 -23.10
C GLN A 509 -33.61 37.09 -23.62
N PHE A 510 -33.52 36.48 -24.80
CA PHE A 510 -32.30 35.95 -25.31
C PHE A 510 -32.13 36.23 -26.81
N GLU A 511 -30.87 36.26 -27.23
CA GLU A 511 -30.47 36.25 -28.64
C GLU A 511 -29.35 35.26 -28.84
N ALA A 512 -29.46 34.39 -29.85
CA ALA A 512 -28.44 33.43 -30.22
C ALA A 512 -28.14 33.52 -31.73
N SER A 513 -26.87 33.33 -32.09
CA SER A 513 -26.42 33.28 -33.49
C SER A 513 -25.74 31.95 -33.75
N PHE A 514 -26.10 31.30 -34.84
CA PHE A 514 -25.48 30.08 -35.34
C PHE A 514 -24.78 30.35 -36.66
N SER A 515 -23.47 30.23 -36.68
CA SER A 515 -22.65 30.43 -37.90
C SER A 515 -22.93 29.31 -38.91
N LYS A 516 -23.28 29.69 -40.13
CA LYS A 516 -23.44 28.73 -41.23
C LYS A 516 -22.09 28.16 -41.71
N GLN A 517 -21.02 28.92 -41.58
CA GLN A 517 -19.67 28.49 -41.93
C GLN A 517 -19.09 27.50 -40.96
N GLN A 518 -19.28 27.76 -39.65
CA GLN A 518 -18.70 26.94 -38.61
C GLN A 518 -19.64 25.85 -38.09
N GLY A 519 -20.96 25.94 -38.40
CA GLY A 519 -21.95 24.96 -37.92
C GLY A 519 -22.18 24.97 -36.40
N THR A 520 -21.77 26.05 -35.70
CA THR A 520 -21.81 26.16 -34.26
C THR A 520 -22.44 27.46 -33.81
N ILE A 521 -22.82 27.49 -32.48
CA ILE A 521 -23.27 28.74 -31.87
C ILE A 521 -22.09 29.70 -31.77
N SER A 522 -22.25 30.90 -32.35
CA SER A 522 -21.21 31.93 -32.40
C SER A 522 -21.42 33.04 -31.37
N PHE A 523 -22.66 33.18 -30.88
CA PHE A 523 -23.05 34.23 -29.96
C PHE A 523 -24.29 33.79 -29.17
N TYR A 524 -24.34 34.14 -27.89
CA TYR A 524 -25.51 33.92 -27.03
C TYR A 524 -25.58 34.98 -25.92
N THR A 525 -26.71 35.67 -25.82
CA THR A 525 -27.01 36.58 -24.71
C THR A 525 -28.27 36.14 -23.99
N LEU A 526 -28.34 36.42 -22.68
CA LEU A 526 -29.54 36.31 -21.85
C LEU A 526 -29.71 37.61 -21.09
N ASN A 527 -30.89 38.26 -21.23
CA ASN A 527 -31.15 39.59 -20.68
C ASN A 527 -30.05 40.60 -20.99
N GLU A 528 -29.65 40.65 -22.25
CA GLU A 528 -28.57 41.51 -22.80
C GLU A 528 -27.16 41.20 -22.25
N VAL A 529 -27.01 40.21 -21.39
CA VAL A 529 -25.71 39.79 -20.86
C VAL A 529 -25.12 38.73 -21.76
N PRO A 530 -23.88 38.90 -22.31
CA PRO A 530 -23.21 37.84 -23.02
C PRO A 530 -22.93 36.63 -22.14
N MET A 531 -23.44 35.46 -22.56
CA MET A 531 -23.29 34.19 -21.82
C MET A 531 -22.08 33.39 -22.31
N ILE A 532 -21.58 33.68 -23.48
CA ILE A 532 -20.37 33.10 -24.07
C ILE A 532 -19.49 34.24 -24.63
N SER A 533 -18.19 34.17 -24.37
CA SER A 533 -17.21 35.17 -24.84
C SER A 533 -16.70 34.87 -26.27
N LYS A 534 -16.78 33.60 -26.68
CA LYS A 534 -16.37 33.09 -27.98
C LYS A 534 -17.30 31.96 -28.39
N GLY A 535 -17.55 31.79 -29.69
CA GLY A 535 -18.33 30.68 -30.22
C GLY A 535 -17.71 29.32 -29.89
N LEU A 536 -18.54 28.29 -29.91
CA LEU A 536 -18.08 26.92 -29.73
C LEU A 536 -17.18 26.51 -30.90
N GLU A 537 -16.08 25.86 -30.59
CA GLU A 537 -15.15 25.31 -31.58
C GLU A 537 -14.97 23.82 -31.32
N LEU A 538 -14.85 23.04 -32.39
CA LEU A 538 -14.45 21.64 -32.26
C LEU A 538 -13.00 21.60 -31.77
N ASN A 539 -12.77 20.90 -30.66
CA ASN A 539 -11.42 20.62 -30.17
C ASN A 539 -11.24 19.10 -30.08
N ALA A 540 -10.34 18.57 -30.92
CA ALA A 540 -9.96 17.15 -30.90
C ALA A 540 -8.64 16.90 -30.19
N PHE A 541 -8.05 17.93 -29.59
CA PHE A 541 -6.75 17.84 -28.90
C PHE A 541 -6.84 18.31 -27.45
N ARG A 542 -6.17 17.58 -26.56
CA ARG A 542 -5.85 18.02 -25.21
C ARG A 542 -4.34 18.03 -25.00
N ALA A 543 -3.86 18.75 -24.00
CA ALA A 543 -2.47 18.64 -23.58
C ALA A 543 -2.14 17.19 -23.20
N PRO A 544 -1.04 16.62 -23.71
CA PRO A 544 -0.61 15.27 -23.33
C PRO A 544 -0.34 15.17 -21.83
N THR A 545 -0.70 14.04 -21.26
CA THR A 545 -0.34 13.67 -19.89
C THR A 545 0.91 12.77 -19.91
N ASP A 546 1.48 12.45 -18.76
CA ASP A 546 2.62 11.53 -18.68
C ASP A 546 2.34 10.15 -19.29
N ASN A 547 1.08 9.70 -19.27
CA ASN A 547 0.67 8.43 -19.88
C ASN A 547 0.70 8.47 -21.41
N ASP A 548 0.71 9.64 -22.01
CA ASP A 548 0.68 9.82 -23.47
C ASP A 548 2.09 9.86 -24.08
N LYS A 549 3.17 9.85 -23.29
CA LYS A 549 4.57 9.99 -23.74
C LYS A 549 4.98 9.11 -24.92
N GLN A 550 4.35 7.95 -25.08
CA GLN A 550 4.65 7.04 -26.18
C GLN A 550 3.94 7.42 -27.49
N VAL A 551 2.88 8.21 -27.42
CA VAL A 551 2.00 8.53 -28.56
C VAL A 551 1.85 10.03 -28.83
N ASP A 552 2.28 10.91 -27.91
CA ASP A 552 2.13 12.36 -28.07
C ASP A 552 2.88 12.91 -29.26
N GLY A 553 4.04 12.37 -29.61
CA GLY A 553 4.79 12.70 -30.83
C GLY A 553 3.95 12.48 -32.07
N ASP A 554 3.17 11.42 -32.16
CA ASP A 554 2.24 11.13 -33.23
C ASP A 554 1.12 12.18 -33.34
N TRP A 555 0.59 12.64 -32.18
CA TRP A 555 -0.46 13.66 -32.14
C TRP A 555 0.03 15.00 -32.73
N TYR A 556 1.25 15.42 -32.37
CA TYR A 556 1.87 16.62 -32.89
C TYR A 556 2.21 16.48 -34.38
N GLN A 557 2.80 15.34 -34.79
CA GLN A 557 3.13 15.08 -36.21
C GLN A 557 1.89 15.03 -37.11
N LYS A 558 0.76 14.52 -36.61
CA LYS A 558 -0.52 14.45 -37.30
C LYS A 558 -1.29 15.78 -37.26
N GLY A 559 -0.78 16.77 -36.54
CA GLY A 559 -1.37 18.10 -36.46
C GLY A 559 -2.71 18.15 -35.71
N LEU A 560 -2.97 17.23 -34.77
CA LEU A 560 -4.24 17.19 -34.04
C LEU A 560 -4.53 18.50 -33.29
N TYR A 561 -3.48 19.18 -32.81
CA TYR A 561 -3.58 20.48 -32.14
C TYR A 561 -3.98 21.65 -33.05
N GLN A 562 -3.95 21.44 -34.36
CA GLN A 562 -4.30 22.43 -35.38
C GLN A 562 -5.62 22.10 -36.11
N MET A 563 -6.32 21.06 -35.67
CA MET A 563 -7.59 20.68 -36.29
C MET A 563 -8.62 21.79 -36.09
N THR A 564 -9.19 22.24 -37.16
CA THR A 564 -10.33 23.17 -37.24
C THR A 564 -11.42 22.54 -38.09
N LEU A 565 -12.68 22.95 -37.89
CA LEU A 565 -13.79 22.61 -38.78
C LEU A 565 -13.66 23.36 -40.08
#